data_de0a7db5b9ae5415aacb4a87278d9b92
#
_entry.id   de0a7db5b9ae5415aacb4a87278d9b92
#
_cell.length_a   1.000
_cell.length_b   1.000
_cell.length_c   1.000
_cell.angle_alpha   90.00
_cell.angle_beta   90.00
_cell.angle_gamma   90.00
#
_symmetry.space_group_name_H-M   'P 1'
#
loop_
_entity.id
_entity.type
_entity.pdbx_description
1 polymer ?
#
loop_
_entity_poly.entity_id
_entity_poly.type
_entity_poly.pdbx_seq_one_letter_code
_entity_poly.pdbx_strand_id
1 'polypeptide(L)'
;MTKNKYNIAVIPGDGIGTEVMPEALKVLEVISNKYGINLHFDHFDFSSYEYFSKHGQMMPDDWKTQIGSHDALFFGAVGWPDKIPDHISLWGSLLKFRRDFDQYINLRPVKLMPGVPSPLANRNPGDIDFYIIRENTEGEYSSIGGKMFPDTDREIVMQETVMSRIGVDRVLKFAFELAQNTHKKHLTSATKSNGISITMPYWDERVEEMAKKYTDVKWDKYHIDILCAHFVLNPDKFNVVVASNLFGDILSDLGPACTGTIGIAPSGNINPEKKFPSLFEPVHGSAPDIAGKGIANPIGQIWAGAMMLEHLGHKQASDNIVSAIEEVLEKEAYRTGDLGGKANTVSCGSAVADAI
;
A
#
# COMPACT_ATOMS: atom_id res chain seq x y z
N MET A 1 -21.08 14.63 -13.56
CA MET A 1 -21.65 13.92 -12.40
C MET A 1 -20.71 12.80 -12.05
N THR A 2 -20.29 12.70 -10.80
CA THR A 2 -19.46 11.59 -10.32
C THR A 2 -20.27 10.30 -10.44
N LYS A 3 -19.66 9.22 -10.91
CA LYS A 3 -20.27 7.88 -10.90
C LYS A 3 -20.60 7.51 -9.46
N ASN A 4 -21.81 7.03 -9.18
CA ASN A 4 -22.25 6.69 -7.81
C ASN A 4 -22.46 5.19 -7.59
N LYS A 5 -22.24 4.37 -8.63
CA LYS A 5 -22.37 2.90 -8.54
C LYS A 5 -21.06 2.24 -8.97
N TYR A 6 -20.52 1.38 -8.11
CA TYR A 6 -19.23 0.72 -8.31
C TYR A 6 -19.33 -0.76 -8.00
N ASN A 7 -18.66 -1.58 -8.80
CA ASN A 7 -18.49 -3.01 -8.55
C ASN A 7 -17.07 -3.20 -7.96
N ILE A 8 -16.98 -3.81 -6.80
CA ILE A 8 -15.75 -4.03 -6.06
C ILE A 8 -15.52 -5.52 -5.93
N ALA A 9 -14.37 -6.00 -6.42
CA ALA A 9 -13.96 -7.38 -6.19
C ALA A 9 -13.31 -7.49 -4.81
N VAL A 10 -13.91 -8.27 -3.92
CA VAL A 10 -13.45 -8.50 -2.55
C VAL A 10 -12.72 -9.83 -2.48
N ILE A 11 -11.46 -9.79 -2.08
CA ILE A 11 -10.59 -10.96 -1.98
C ILE A 11 -9.98 -10.96 -0.56
N PRO A 12 -10.57 -11.66 0.42
CA PRO A 12 -10.06 -11.69 1.80
C PRO A 12 -8.67 -12.33 1.92
N GLY A 13 -8.38 -13.36 1.10
CA GLY A 13 -7.11 -14.06 1.09
C GLY A 13 -6.89 -14.96 2.31
N ASP A 14 -5.73 -14.83 2.98
CA ASP A 14 -5.28 -15.70 4.05
C ASP A 14 -5.31 -15.06 5.45
N GLY A 15 -5.29 -15.91 6.45
CA GLY A 15 -5.04 -15.54 7.85
C GLY A 15 -5.94 -14.42 8.36
N ILE A 16 -5.36 -13.37 8.93
CA ILE A 16 -6.13 -12.25 9.47
C ILE A 16 -6.89 -11.46 8.39
N GLY A 17 -6.56 -11.60 7.10
CA GLY A 17 -7.32 -11.00 6.01
C GLY A 17 -8.80 -11.38 6.05
N THR A 18 -9.12 -12.62 6.43
CA THR A 18 -10.51 -13.10 6.59
C THR A 18 -11.24 -12.50 7.79
N GLU A 19 -10.49 -12.00 8.80
CA GLU A 19 -11.04 -11.40 10.02
C GLU A 19 -11.21 -9.87 9.89
N VAL A 20 -10.27 -9.18 9.25
CA VAL A 20 -10.30 -7.71 9.13
C VAL A 20 -11.19 -7.24 7.97
N MET A 21 -11.35 -8.06 6.93
CA MET A 21 -12.19 -7.72 5.77
C MET A 21 -13.67 -7.46 6.14
N PRO A 22 -14.36 -8.31 6.93
CA PRO A 22 -15.75 -8.04 7.34
C PRO A 22 -15.90 -6.70 8.08
N GLU A 23 -14.93 -6.32 8.89
CA GLU A 23 -14.97 -5.05 9.62
C GLU A 23 -14.82 -3.84 8.70
N ALA A 24 -13.95 -3.93 7.70
CA ALA A 24 -13.80 -2.89 6.69
C ALA A 24 -15.05 -2.76 5.81
N LEU A 25 -15.66 -3.88 5.41
CA LEU A 25 -16.90 -3.86 4.63
C LEU A 25 -18.05 -3.22 5.43
N LYS A 26 -18.17 -3.50 6.73
CA LYS A 26 -19.11 -2.84 7.63
C LYS A 26 -18.95 -1.31 7.61
N VAL A 27 -17.74 -0.81 7.75
CA VAL A 27 -17.44 0.63 7.68
C VAL A 27 -17.78 1.21 6.31
N LEU A 28 -17.43 0.51 5.23
CA LEU A 28 -17.76 0.91 3.86
C LEU A 28 -19.27 0.96 3.62
N GLU A 29 -20.06 0.07 4.23
CA GLU A 29 -21.51 0.11 4.14
C GLU A 29 -22.10 1.34 4.86
N VAL A 30 -21.65 1.63 6.07
CA VAL A 30 -22.09 2.81 6.84
C VAL A 30 -21.78 4.11 6.08
N ILE A 31 -20.54 4.29 5.62
CA ILE A 31 -20.15 5.50 4.92
C ILE A 31 -20.85 5.64 3.57
N SER A 32 -21.08 4.53 2.88
CA SER A 32 -21.78 4.51 1.59
C SER A 32 -23.23 4.96 1.74
N ASN A 33 -23.91 4.51 2.78
CA ASN A 33 -25.27 4.96 3.11
C ASN A 33 -25.30 6.45 3.44
N LYS A 34 -24.32 6.94 4.22
CA LYS A 34 -24.23 8.36 4.59
C LYS A 34 -24.03 9.29 3.39
N TYR A 35 -23.24 8.88 2.41
CA TYR A 35 -22.88 9.69 1.23
C TYR A 35 -23.64 9.35 -0.05
N GLY A 36 -24.57 8.37 0.00
CA GLY A 36 -25.33 7.95 -1.17
C GLY A 36 -24.49 7.26 -2.24
N ILE A 37 -23.44 6.55 -1.84
CA ILE A 37 -22.57 5.78 -2.73
C ILE A 37 -23.13 4.35 -2.80
N ASN A 38 -23.19 3.78 -3.99
CA ASN A 38 -23.66 2.40 -4.17
C ASN A 38 -22.45 1.51 -4.48
N LEU A 39 -21.97 0.77 -3.48
CA LEU A 39 -20.93 -0.24 -3.63
C LEU A 39 -21.57 -1.62 -3.73
N HIS A 40 -21.26 -2.34 -4.80
CA HIS A 40 -21.61 -3.75 -4.95
C HIS A 40 -20.35 -4.58 -4.77
N PHE A 41 -20.40 -5.54 -3.84
CA PHE A 41 -19.28 -6.37 -3.46
C PHE A 41 -19.42 -7.78 -4.05
N ASP A 42 -18.52 -8.15 -4.96
CA ASP A 42 -18.39 -9.51 -5.49
C ASP A 42 -17.24 -10.21 -4.76
N HIS A 43 -17.55 -11.33 -4.11
CA HIS A 43 -16.59 -12.06 -3.28
C HIS A 43 -15.90 -13.17 -4.06
N PHE A 44 -14.57 -13.24 -3.91
CA PHE A 44 -13.71 -14.24 -4.55
C PHE A 44 -12.88 -14.96 -3.48
N ASP A 45 -12.76 -16.28 -3.59
CA ASP A 45 -12.04 -17.15 -2.64
C ASP A 45 -10.60 -17.46 -3.06
N PHE A 46 -10.16 -17.03 -4.23
CA PHE A 46 -8.80 -17.26 -4.69
C PHE A 46 -7.78 -16.33 -4.01
N SER A 47 -6.49 -16.49 -4.35
CA SER A 47 -5.36 -15.86 -3.65
C SER A 47 -5.27 -16.25 -2.17
N SER A 48 -5.59 -17.52 -1.87
CA SER A 48 -5.51 -18.09 -0.53
C SER A 48 -4.90 -19.49 -0.54
N TYR A 49 -4.33 -19.91 0.60
CA TYR A 49 -3.88 -21.28 0.80
C TYR A 49 -5.04 -22.29 0.63
N GLU A 50 -6.24 -21.94 1.08
CA GLU A 50 -7.39 -22.81 0.94
C GLU A 50 -7.74 -23.06 -0.53
N TYR A 51 -7.73 -22.02 -1.35
CA TYR A 51 -7.93 -22.14 -2.79
C TYR A 51 -6.80 -22.97 -3.44
N PHE A 52 -5.55 -22.66 -3.09
CA PHE A 52 -4.40 -23.40 -3.60
C PHE A 52 -4.47 -24.90 -3.27
N SER A 53 -4.84 -25.25 -2.03
CA SER A 53 -4.92 -26.67 -1.61
C SER A 53 -5.96 -27.46 -2.39
N LYS A 54 -7.01 -26.80 -2.89
CA LYS A 54 -8.08 -27.43 -3.68
C LYS A 54 -7.76 -27.51 -5.18
N HIS A 55 -7.05 -26.51 -5.70
CA HIS A 55 -6.92 -26.30 -7.15
C HIS A 55 -5.47 -26.40 -7.66
N GLY A 56 -4.47 -26.44 -6.80
CA GLY A 56 -3.04 -26.47 -7.16
C GLY A 56 -2.50 -25.17 -7.74
N GLN A 57 -3.27 -24.11 -7.71
CA GLN A 57 -2.92 -22.77 -8.20
C GLN A 57 -3.57 -21.69 -7.34
N MET A 58 -3.01 -20.47 -7.32
CA MET A 58 -3.51 -19.38 -6.46
C MET A 58 -4.79 -18.73 -7.00
N MET A 59 -5.03 -18.82 -8.29
CA MET A 59 -6.18 -18.22 -8.97
C MET A 59 -6.57 -19.08 -10.16
N PRO A 60 -7.85 -19.04 -10.63
CA PRO A 60 -8.27 -19.73 -11.86
C PRO A 60 -7.59 -19.10 -13.09
N ASP A 61 -7.50 -19.85 -14.19
CA ASP A 61 -6.84 -19.36 -15.41
C ASP A 61 -7.49 -18.10 -16.00
N ASP A 62 -8.79 -17.95 -15.83
CA ASP A 62 -9.60 -16.82 -16.30
C ASP A 62 -9.79 -15.70 -15.27
N TRP A 63 -9.02 -15.70 -14.15
CA TRP A 63 -9.11 -14.72 -13.07
C TRP A 63 -9.14 -13.27 -13.57
N LYS A 64 -8.34 -12.96 -14.58
CA LYS A 64 -8.26 -11.61 -15.15
C LYS A 64 -9.57 -11.19 -15.81
N THR A 65 -10.29 -12.12 -16.42
CA THR A 65 -11.62 -11.86 -16.99
C THR A 65 -12.66 -11.70 -15.87
N GLN A 66 -12.56 -12.53 -14.81
CA GLN A 66 -13.51 -12.47 -13.71
C GLN A 66 -13.47 -11.14 -12.96
N ILE A 67 -12.30 -10.60 -12.67
CA ILE A 67 -12.17 -9.38 -11.86
C ILE A 67 -11.77 -8.12 -12.64
N GLY A 68 -11.35 -8.24 -13.89
CA GLY A 68 -10.79 -7.11 -14.67
C GLY A 68 -11.78 -6.02 -15.04
N SER A 69 -13.09 -6.26 -14.93
CA SER A 69 -14.14 -5.27 -15.20
C SER A 69 -14.63 -4.53 -13.95
N HIS A 70 -14.13 -4.87 -12.76
CA HIS A 70 -14.47 -4.18 -11.52
C HIS A 70 -13.85 -2.78 -11.47
N ASP A 71 -14.45 -1.90 -10.71
CA ASP A 71 -13.96 -0.53 -10.51
C ASP A 71 -12.74 -0.49 -9.58
N ALA A 72 -12.64 -1.43 -8.65
CA ALA A 72 -11.50 -1.63 -7.76
C ALA A 72 -11.46 -3.08 -7.23
N LEU A 73 -10.27 -3.47 -6.76
CA LEU A 73 -10.06 -4.70 -6.00
C LEU A 73 -9.83 -4.31 -4.53
N PHE A 74 -10.52 -4.97 -3.63
CA PHE A 74 -10.37 -4.80 -2.19
C PHE A 74 -9.80 -6.10 -1.62
N PHE A 75 -8.52 -6.06 -1.25
CA PHE A 75 -7.72 -7.23 -0.95
C PHE A 75 -7.34 -7.26 0.54
N GLY A 76 -7.41 -8.43 1.15
CA GLY A 76 -7.03 -8.60 2.55
C GLY A 76 -5.53 -8.87 2.69
N ALA A 77 -5.15 -10.13 2.69
CA ALA A 77 -3.75 -10.54 2.81
C ALA A 77 -3.50 -11.87 2.08
N VAL A 78 -2.25 -12.15 1.71
CA VAL A 78 -1.88 -13.43 1.10
C VAL A 78 -0.56 -13.92 1.69
N GLY A 79 -0.45 -15.24 1.80
CA GLY A 79 0.74 -15.95 2.21
C GLY A 79 0.53 -16.71 3.52
N TRP A 80 1.07 -17.93 3.54
CA TRP A 80 1.14 -18.79 4.72
C TRP A 80 2.45 -19.57 4.63
N PRO A 81 3.60 -18.99 5.04
CA PRO A 81 4.93 -19.54 4.76
C PRO A 81 5.12 -21.01 5.15
N ASP A 82 4.50 -21.44 6.26
CA ASP A 82 4.56 -22.85 6.73
C ASP A 82 3.79 -23.83 5.84
N LYS A 83 2.89 -23.33 4.98
CA LYS A 83 2.02 -24.15 4.14
C LYS A 83 2.27 -23.98 2.65
N ILE A 84 2.65 -22.79 2.23
CA ILE A 84 2.88 -22.44 0.83
C ILE A 84 4.02 -21.44 0.72
N PRO A 85 5.07 -21.74 -0.06
CA PRO A 85 6.18 -20.80 -0.27
C PRO A 85 5.76 -19.48 -0.88
N ASP A 86 6.40 -18.37 -0.49
CA ASP A 86 6.10 -17.02 -0.97
C ASP A 86 6.20 -16.88 -2.49
N HIS A 87 7.12 -17.58 -3.14
CA HIS A 87 7.23 -17.57 -4.61
C HIS A 87 6.03 -18.22 -5.32
N ILE A 88 5.19 -18.96 -4.62
CA ILE A 88 3.91 -19.48 -5.14
C ILE A 88 2.78 -18.51 -4.77
N SER A 89 2.67 -18.15 -3.48
CA SER A 89 1.56 -17.34 -2.99
C SER A 89 1.59 -15.90 -3.53
N LEU A 90 2.71 -15.17 -3.34
CA LEU A 90 2.84 -13.77 -3.76
C LEU A 90 2.97 -13.63 -5.28
N TRP A 91 3.84 -14.46 -5.91
CA TRP A 91 4.04 -14.37 -7.36
C TRP A 91 2.86 -14.93 -8.15
N GLY A 92 2.12 -15.86 -7.55
CA GLY A 92 0.92 -16.45 -8.15
C GLY A 92 -0.33 -15.58 -8.02
N SER A 93 -0.30 -14.50 -7.23
CA SER A 93 -1.45 -13.63 -6.97
C SER A 93 -1.09 -12.14 -6.99
N LEU A 94 -0.66 -11.53 -5.88
CA LEU A 94 -0.48 -10.09 -5.72
C LEU A 94 0.43 -9.45 -6.79
N LEU A 95 1.57 -10.08 -7.10
CA LEU A 95 2.47 -9.57 -8.13
C LEU A 95 1.89 -9.70 -9.55
N LYS A 96 1.01 -10.68 -9.78
CA LYS A 96 0.27 -10.76 -11.04
C LYS A 96 -0.73 -9.60 -11.18
N PHE A 97 -1.48 -9.29 -10.12
CA PHE A 97 -2.39 -8.13 -10.16
C PHE A 97 -1.63 -6.85 -10.51
N ARG A 98 -0.50 -6.57 -9.85
CA ARG A 98 0.33 -5.39 -10.10
C ARG A 98 0.77 -5.27 -11.55
N ARG A 99 1.24 -6.37 -12.14
CA ARG A 99 1.76 -6.42 -13.51
C ARG A 99 0.65 -6.44 -14.56
N ASP A 100 -0.30 -7.35 -14.42
CA ASP A 100 -1.31 -7.61 -15.45
C ASP A 100 -2.40 -6.53 -15.52
N PHE A 101 -2.63 -5.80 -14.42
CA PHE A 101 -3.49 -4.63 -14.36
C PHE A 101 -2.70 -3.31 -14.38
N ASP A 102 -1.42 -3.37 -14.71
CA ASP A 102 -0.54 -2.20 -14.84
C ASP A 102 -0.72 -1.20 -13.67
N GLN A 103 -0.73 -1.75 -12.44
CA GLN A 103 -0.85 -0.99 -11.20
C GLN A 103 0.53 -0.41 -10.83
N TYR A 104 1.03 0.50 -11.64
CA TYR A 104 2.42 0.95 -11.60
C TYR A 104 2.74 1.95 -10.47
N ILE A 105 1.74 2.42 -9.74
CA ILE A 105 1.91 3.21 -8.53
C ILE A 105 1.58 2.35 -7.32
N ASN A 106 2.49 2.29 -6.35
CA ASN A 106 2.16 1.89 -4.99
C ASN A 106 2.19 3.13 -4.11
N LEU A 107 1.02 3.52 -3.62
CA LEU A 107 0.81 4.70 -2.78
C LEU A 107 0.63 4.26 -1.33
N ARG A 108 1.47 4.77 -0.42
CA ARG A 108 1.42 4.49 1.02
C ARG A 108 1.46 5.79 1.83
N PRO A 109 0.40 6.15 2.55
CA PRO A 109 0.42 7.26 3.50
C PRO A 109 1.22 6.87 4.74
N VAL A 110 1.98 7.81 5.28
CA VAL A 110 2.69 7.71 6.55
C VAL A 110 2.17 8.81 7.44
N LYS A 111 1.46 8.45 8.50
CA LYS A 111 0.83 9.42 9.39
C LYS A 111 0.95 8.99 10.84
N LEU A 112 1.42 9.90 11.69
CA LEU A 112 1.36 9.71 13.14
C LEU A 112 -0.05 10.00 13.61
N MET A 113 -0.77 8.92 13.93
CA MET A 113 -2.17 8.98 14.35
C MET A 113 -2.32 9.40 15.81
N PRO A 114 -3.40 10.13 16.19
CA PRO A 114 -3.74 10.40 17.57
C PRO A 114 -3.81 9.10 18.39
N GLY A 115 -3.34 9.12 19.61
CA GLY A 115 -3.38 7.98 20.52
C GLY A 115 -2.42 6.83 20.19
N VAL A 116 -1.71 6.87 19.08
CA VAL A 116 -0.68 5.88 18.71
C VAL A 116 0.68 6.38 19.18
N PRO A 117 1.40 5.65 20.05
CA PRO A 117 2.71 6.07 20.50
C PRO A 117 3.74 5.92 19.37
N SER A 118 4.39 7.03 18.98
CA SER A 118 5.55 6.96 18.11
C SER A 118 6.74 6.38 18.86
N PRO A 119 7.55 5.50 18.26
CA PRO A 119 8.83 5.09 18.84
C PRO A 119 9.87 6.21 18.81
N LEU A 120 9.64 7.28 18.04
CA LEU A 120 10.50 8.44 18.00
C LEU A 120 10.18 9.39 19.15
N ALA A 121 11.22 9.87 19.85
CA ALA A 121 11.06 10.79 20.96
C ALA A 121 10.49 12.15 20.51
N ASN A 122 9.62 12.74 21.35
CA ASN A 122 9.10 14.09 21.17
C ASN A 122 8.35 14.33 19.86
N ARG A 123 7.53 13.37 19.43
CA ARG A 123 6.66 13.50 18.26
C ARG A 123 5.20 13.47 18.68
N ASN A 124 4.39 14.35 18.08
CA ASN A 124 2.96 14.48 18.31
C ASN A 124 2.18 14.21 17.03
N PRO A 125 0.90 13.85 17.12
CA PRO A 125 0.02 13.77 15.96
C PRO A 125 0.10 15.04 15.11
N GLY A 126 0.24 14.88 13.79
CA GLY A 126 0.43 15.98 12.85
C GLY A 126 1.88 16.34 12.54
N ASP A 127 2.87 15.94 13.37
CA ASP A 127 4.29 16.18 13.08
C ASP A 127 4.76 15.33 11.88
N ILE A 128 4.21 14.14 11.72
CA ILE A 128 4.56 13.20 10.65
C ILE A 128 3.29 12.93 9.84
N ASP A 129 3.26 13.46 8.61
CA ASP A 129 2.17 13.27 7.65
C ASP A 129 2.72 13.49 6.23
N PHE A 130 3.00 12.38 5.54
CA PHE A 130 3.54 12.40 4.18
C PHE A 130 3.17 11.13 3.39
N TYR A 131 3.40 11.14 2.10
CA TYR A 131 3.14 10.00 1.21
C TYR A 131 4.43 9.42 0.68
N ILE A 132 4.46 8.09 0.54
CA ILE A 132 5.50 7.38 -0.22
C ILE A 132 4.87 6.85 -1.49
N ILE A 133 5.51 7.17 -2.61
CA ILE A 133 5.15 6.68 -3.95
C ILE A 133 6.27 5.77 -4.41
N ARG A 134 5.95 4.49 -4.50
CA ARG A 134 6.84 3.43 -4.97
C ARG A 134 6.50 3.07 -6.40
N GLU A 135 7.50 2.98 -7.29
CA GLU A 135 7.36 2.28 -8.55
C GLU A 135 7.00 0.81 -8.27
N ASN A 136 6.08 0.21 -9.04
CA ASN A 136 5.45 -1.03 -8.63
C ASN A 136 5.47 -2.16 -9.68
N THR A 137 6.04 -1.95 -10.85
CA THR A 137 5.96 -2.89 -11.99
C THR A 137 7.28 -3.28 -12.62
N GLU A 138 8.33 -2.52 -12.40
CA GLU A 138 9.68 -2.76 -12.94
C GLU A 138 10.76 -2.54 -11.86
N GLY A 139 11.89 -1.98 -12.18
CA GLY A 139 12.98 -1.70 -11.25
C GLY A 139 13.74 -2.95 -10.83
N GLU A 140 14.04 -3.04 -9.57
CA GLU A 140 14.80 -4.14 -8.96
C GLU A 140 13.98 -5.44 -8.88
N TYR A 141 12.65 -5.35 -8.98
CA TYR A 141 11.72 -6.49 -9.01
C TYR A 141 11.40 -6.97 -10.45
N SER A 142 12.26 -6.69 -11.42
CA SER A 142 12.05 -6.99 -12.84
C SER A 142 11.85 -8.47 -13.15
N SER A 143 12.37 -9.38 -12.31
CA SER A 143 12.43 -10.83 -12.55
C SER A 143 13.24 -11.21 -13.82
N ILE A 144 14.13 -10.32 -14.30
CA ILE A 144 15.05 -10.57 -15.41
C ILE A 144 16.38 -10.98 -14.81
N GLY A 145 16.88 -12.15 -15.22
CA GLY A 145 18.11 -12.71 -14.70
C GLY A 145 18.16 -14.23 -14.86
N GLY A 146 19.04 -14.87 -14.13
CA GLY A 146 19.17 -16.32 -14.16
C GLY A 146 20.34 -16.85 -13.35
N LYS A 147 20.55 -18.17 -13.45
CA LYS A 147 21.66 -18.89 -12.84
C LYS A 147 22.49 -19.61 -13.90
N MET A 148 23.82 -19.57 -13.71
CA MET A 148 24.78 -20.39 -14.45
C MET A 148 25.47 -21.34 -13.50
N PHE A 149 25.75 -22.57 -13.94
CA PHE A 149 26.41 -23.63 -13.18
C PHE A 149 25.74 -23.93 -11.82
N PRO A 150 24.39 -24.11 -11.79
CA PRO A 150 23.68 -24.31 -10.54
C PRO A 150 24.23 -25.53 -9.76
N ASP A 151 24.15 -25.46 -8.44
CA ASP A 151 24.57 -26.52 -7.51
C ASP A 151 26.07 -26.89 -7.60
N THR A 152 26.92 -25.99 -8.08
CA THR A 152 28.40 -26.13 -8.08
C THR A 152 29.08 -24.95 -7.43
N ASP A 153 30.36 -25.12 -7.04
CA ASP A 153 31.19 -24.03 -6.49
C ASP A 153 31.40 -22.85 -7.48
N ARG A 154 31.00 -23.01 -8.74
CA ARG A 154 31.08 -22.01 -9.80
C ARG A 154 29.73 -21.35 -10.05
N GLU A 155 28.72 -21.58 -9.24
CA GLU A 155 27.39 -21.01 -9.43
C GLU A 155 27.48 -19.48 -9.51
N ILE A 156 26.85 -18.92 -10.54
CA ILE A 156 26.69 -17.49 -10.75
C ILE A 156 25.19 -17.20 -10.79
N VAL A 157 24.75 -16.24 -9.98
CA VAL A 157 23.36 -15.76 -9.95
C VAL A 157 23.33 -14.30 -10.36
N MET A 158 22.44 -13.94 -11.28
CA MET A 158 22.30 -12.58 -11.77
C MET A 158 20.83 -12.18 -11.79
N GLN A 159 20.55 -10.96 -11.35
CA GLN A 159 19.24 -10.30 -11.52
C GLN A 159 19.46 -8.86 -11.95
N GLU A 160 18.75 -8.43 -12.98
CA GLU A 160 18.88 -7.11 -13.56
C GLU A 160 17.89 -6.12 -12.95
N THR A 161 18.35 -4.89 -12.70
CA THR A 161 17.47 -3.75 -12.46
C THR A 161 17.09 -3.12 -13.80
N VAL A 162 15.78 -3.04 -14.07
CA VAL A 162 15.25 -2.50 -15.33
C VAL A 162 14.51 -1.20 -15.04
N MET A 163 14.88 -0.12 -15.70
CA MET A 163 14.18 1.17 -15.66
C MET A 163 13.88 1.61 -17.09
N SER A 164 12.61 1.53 -17.47
CA SER A 164 12.15 2.08 -18.74
C SER A 164 11.82 3.56 -18.61
N ARG A 165 11.95 4.30 -19.72
CA ARG A 165 11.55 5.71 -19.73
C ARG A 165 10.06 5.89 -19.40
N ILE A 166 9.22 5.03 -19.93
CA ILE A 166 7.78 5.07 -19.69
C ILE A 166 7.48 4.80 -18.22
N GLY A 167 8.09 3.76 -17.63
CA GLY A 167 7.89 3.38 -16.24
C GLY A 167 8.31 4.48 -15.27
N VAL A 168 9.52 5.02 -15.44
CA VAL A 168 10.04 6.09 -14.59
C VAL A 168 9.23 7.39 -14.76
N ASP A 169 9.01 7.83 -16.01
CA ASP A 169 8.32 9.10 -16.26
C ASP A 169 6.88 9.11 -15.72
N ARG A 170 6.14 8.00 -15.81
CA ARG A 170 4.74 7.93 -15.32
C ARG A 170 4.64 7.96 -13.81
N VAL A 171 5.57 7.32 -13.10
CA VAL A 171 5.64 7.36 -11.64
C VAL A 171 6.02 8.77 -11.16
N LEU A 172 7.03 9.38 -11.76
CA LEU A 172 7.45 10.75 -11.44
C LEU A 172 6.32 11.75 -11.70
N LYS A 173 5.61 11.62 -12.84
CA LYS A 173 4.45 12.46 -13.14
C LYS A 173 3.41 12.39 -12.02
N PHE A 174 3.00 11.18 -11.61
CA PHE A 174 2.04 10.99 -10.54
C PHE A 174 2.54 11.62 -9.22
N ALA A 175 3.83 11.44 -8.89
CA ALA A 175 4.41 11.97 -7.67
C ALA A 175 4.43 13.52 -7.66
N PHE A 176 4.79 14.16 -8.75
CA PHE A 176 4.74 15.62 -8.88
C PHE A 176 3.31 16.16 -8.84
N GLU A 177 2.36 15.49 -9.52
CA GLU A 177 0.94 15.86 -9.48
C GLU A 177 0.36 15.74 -8.06
N LEU A 178 0.71 14.67 -7.31
CA LEU A 178 0.32 14.57 -5.92
C LEU A 178 0.94 15.69 -5.07
N ALA A 179 2.23 15.93 -5.19
CA ALA A 179 2.92 16.98 -4.45
C ALA A 179 2.31 18.37 -4.74
N GLN A 180 1.99 18.66 -5.99
CA GLN A 180 1.37 19.92 -6.42
C GLN A 180 0.02 20.17 -5.73
N ASN A 181 -0.74 19.09 -5.43
CA ASN A 181 -2.03 19.15 -4.76
C ASN A 181 -1.96 19.17 -3.23
N THR A 182 -0.76 19.07 -2.64
CA THR A 182 -0.56 19.21 -1.19
C THR A 182 -0.26 20.66 -0.80
N HIS A 183 -0.42 20.98 0.48
CA HIS A 183 -0.14 22.33 0.99
C HIS A 183 1.36 22.67 1.02
N LYS A 184 2.25 21.67 1.26
CA LYS A 184 3.70 21.88 1.30
C LYS A 184 4.31 22.00 -0.09
N LYS A 185 3.67 21.41 -1.12
CA LYS A 185 4.16 21.34 -2.50
C LYS A 185 5.63 20.95 -2.60
N HIS A 186 5.99 19.87 -1.93
CA HIS A 186 7.38 19.41 -1.84
C HIS A 186 7.50 17.93 -2.19
N LEU A 187 8.46 17.60 -3.07
CA LEU A 187 8.80 16.25 -3.48
C LEU A 187 10.24 15.92 -3.07
N THR A 188 10.43 14.78 -2.42
CA THR A 188 11.76 14.21 -2.16
C THR A 188 11.95 12.97 -3.02
N SER A 189 13.02 12.92 -3.80
CA SER A 189 13.40 11.75 -4.60
C SER A 189 14.44 10.89 -3.87
N ALA A 190 14.14 9.59 -3.73
CA ALA A 190 15.10 8.60 -3.25
C ALA A 190 16.00 8.16 -4.40
N THR A 191 17.32 8.18 -4.19
CA THR A 191 18.31 7.76 -5.19
C THR A 191 19.49 7.01 -4.55
N LYS A 192 20.36 6.43 -5.35
CA LYS A 192 21.68 5.91 -4.95
C LYS A 192 22.68 6.11 -6.08
N SER A 193 22.60 7.24 -6.77
CA SER A 193 23.44 7.54 -7.94
C SER A 193 24.94 7.65 -7.65
N ASN A 194 25.34 7.78 -6.37
CA ASN A 194 26.75 7.70 -5.96
C ASN A 194 27.30 6.26 -5.90
N GLY A 195 26.46 5.24 -5.98
CA GLY A 195 26.88 3.83 -5.89
C GLY A 195 26.37 2.97 -7.04
N ILE A 196 25.15 3.24 -7.53
CA ILE A 196 24.53 2.54 -8.66
C ILE A 196 24.69 3.43 -9.90
N SER A 197 25.72 3.16 -10.69
CA SER A 197 26.27 4.10 -11.67
C SER A 197 25.52 4.23 -13.00
N ILE A 198 24.50 3.43 -13.25
CA ILE A 198 23.74 3.45 -14.53
C ILE A 198 22.28 3.82 -14.29
N THR A 199 21.54 3.00 -13.57
CA THR A 199 20.08 3.19 -13.41
C THR A 199 19.73 4.38 -12.51
N MET A 200 20.49 4.66 -11.46
CA MET A 200 20.17 5.76 -10.56
C MET A 200 20.54 7.15 -11.08
N PRO A 201 21.65 7.39 -11.80
CA PRO A 201 21.83 8.64 -12.54
C PRO A 201 20.75 8.89 -13.59
N TYR A 202 20.28 7.82 -14.26
CA TYR A 202 19.13 7.93 -15.17
C TYR A 202 17.85 8.34 -14.42
N TRP A 203 17.57 7.73 -13.27
CA TRP A 203 16.45 8.15 -12.41
C TRP A 203 16.55 9.63 -12.03
N ASP A 204 17.71 10.09 -11.59
CA ASP A 204 17.95 11.49 -11.23
C ASP A 204 17.72 12.44 -12.42
N GLU A 205 18.23 12.10 -13.61
CA GLU A 205 17.97 12.85 -14.85
C GLU A 205 16.47 12.97 -15.15
N ARG A 206 15.71 11.87 -15.00
CA ARG A 206 14.25 11.90 -15.24
C ARG A 206 13.52 12.77 -14.22
N VAL A 207 13.95 12.78 -12.95
CA VAL A 207 13.39 13.68 -11.93
C VAL A 207 13.65 15.14 -12.30
N GLU A 208 14.88 15.48 -12.68
CA GLU A 208 15.25 16.85 -13.10
C GLU A 208 14.44 17.32 -14.33
N GLU A 209 14.24 16.44 -15.32
CA GLU A 209 13.42 16.74 -16.50
C GLU A 209 11.92 16.90 -16.15
N MET A 210 11.40 16.09 -15.22
CA MET A 210 10.01 16.21 -14.79
C MET A 210 9.79 17.50 -13.97
N ALA A 211 10.71 17.86 -13.09
CA ALA A 211 10.63 19.06 -12.27
C ALA A 211 10.48 20.36 -13.10
N LYS A 212 11.03 20.40 -14.31
CA LYS A 212 10.87 21.55 -15.22
C LYS A 212 9.41 21.80 -15.61
N LYS A 213 8.54 20.79 -15.54
CA LYS A 213 7.10 20.88 -15.87
C LYS A 213 6.25 21.30 -14.66
N TYR A 214 6.76 21.13 -13.43
CA TYR A 214 6.06 21.39 -12.18
C TYR A 214 6.79 22.47 -11.36
N THR A 215 6.92 23.66 -11.92
CA THR A 215 7.76 24.76 -11.39
C THR A 215 7.26 25.31 -10.05
N ASP A 216 6.05 25.01 -9.64
CA ASP A 216 5.47 25.37 -8.34
C ASP A 216 5.68 24.28 -7.26
N VAL A 217 6.29 23.15 -7.62
CA VAL A 217 6.69 22.09 -6.68
C VAL A 217 8.17 22.23 -6.38
N LYS A 218 8.51 22.43 -5.11
CA LYS A 218 9.89 22.34 -4.65
C LYS A 218 10.30 20.87 -4.58
N TRP A 219 11.55 20.59 -4.91
CA TRP A 219 12.03 19.21 -4.80
C TRP A 219 13.48 19.13 -4.32
N ASP A 220 13.81 18.01 -3.71
CA ASP A 220 15.16 17.62 -3.33
C ASP A 220 15.39 16.12 -3.57
N LYS A 221 16.62 15.68 -3.46
CA LYS A 221 16.98 14.26 -3.55
C LYS A 221 17.95 13.87 -2.43
N TYR A 222 17.76 12.63 -1.94
CA TYR A 222 18.68 12.02 -0.97
C TYR A 222 19.08 10.63 -1.42
N HIS A 223 20.32 10.26 -1.17
CA HIS A 223 20.72 8.86 -1.25
C HIS A 223 19.94 8.05 -0.20
N ILE A 224 19.53 6.83 -0.56
CA ILE A 224 18.61 6.02 0.23
C ILE A 224 19.07 5.80 1.67
N ASP A 225 20.37 5.60 1.89
CA ASP A 225 20.96 5.41 3.21
C ASP A 225 20.76 6.62 4.13
N ILE A 226 21.06 7.82 3.65
CA ILE A 226 20.83 9.03 4.44
C ILE A 226 19.34 9.43 4.49
N LEU A 227 18.54 9.06 3.49
CA LEU A 227 17.10 9.25 3.52
C LEU A 227 16.46 8.43 4.63
N CYS A 228 16.87 7.17 4.80
CA CYS A 228 16.43 6.33 5.94
C CYS A 228 16.79 6.98 7.28
N ALA A 229 18.00 7.53 7.41
CA ALA A 229 18.36 8.26 8.62
C ALA A 229 17.47 9.50 8.86
N HIS A 230 17.12 10.23 7.80
CA HIS A 230 16.24 11.39 7.90
C HIS A 230 14.78 11.02 8.25
N PHE A 231 14.30 9.84 7.88
CA PHE A 231 12.98 9.35 8.32
C PHE A 231 12.92 9.22 9.84
N VAL A 232 14.04 8.88 10.48
CA VAL A 232 14.15 8.79 11.94
C VAL A 232 14.40 10.16 12.58
N LEU A 233 15.35 10.94 12.04
CA LEU A 233 15.82 12.19 12.65
C LEU A 233 14.89 13.37 12.38
N ASN A 234 14.36 13.50 11.16
CA ASN A 234 13.61 14.67 10.67
C ASN A 234 12.40 14.28 9.82
N PRO A 235 11.50 13.41 10.29
CA PRO A 235 10.36 12.91 9.47
C PRO A 235 9.36 14.02 9.09
N ASP A 236 9.30 15.09 9.88
CA ASP A 236 8.43 16.25 9.72
C ASP A 236 8.69 17.08 8.46
N LYS A 237 9.88 16.95 7.87
CA LYS A 237 10.23 17.68 6.66
C LYS A 237 9.64 17.10 5.37
N PHE A 238 9.23 15.84 5.37
CA PHE A 238 8.72 15.18 4.17
C PHE A 238 7.26 15.55 3.88
N ASN A 239 6.90 15.42 2.61
CA ASN A 239 5.53 15.63 2.14
C ASN A 239 5.14 14.55 1.12
N VAL A 240 5.86 14.46 0.00
CA VAL A 240 5.75 13.35 -0.95
C VAL A 240 7.15 12.82 -1.21
N VAL A 241 7.34 11.52 -1.04
CA VAL A 241 8.61 10.83 -1.30
C VAL A 241 8.40 9.87 -2.46
N VAL A 242 9.21 9.99 -3.51
CA VAL A 242 9.15 9.08 -4.65
C VAL A 242 10.40 8.20 -4.71
N ALA A 243 10.22 6.93 -5.01
CA ALA A 243 11.29 5.94 -5.01
C ALA A 243 11.11 4.86 -6.08
N SER A 244 12.23 4.23 -6.49
CA SER A 244 12.22 2.98 -7.25
C SER A 244 11.53 1.86 -6.46
N ASN A 245 11.31 0.73 -7.10
CA ASN A 245 10.56 -0.37 -6.51
C ASN A 245 11.16 -0.83 -5.17
N LEU A 246 12.44 -1.16 -5.12
CA LEU A 246 13.10 -1.62 -3.88
C LEU A 246 13.21 -0.52 -2.83
N PHE A 247 13.62 0.68 -3.23
CA PHE A 247 13.75 1.77 -2.27
C PHE A 247 12.40 2.19 -1.70
N GLY A 248 11.37 2.18 -2.52
CA GLY A 248 10.00 2.44 -2.10
C GLY A 248 9.48 1.37 -1.13
N ASP A 249 9.85 0.10 -1.32
CA ASP A 249 9.50 -0.98 -0.42
C ASP A 249 10.10 -0.76 0.98
N ILE A 250 11.41 -0.53 1.04
CA ILE A 250 12.12 -0.26 2.30
C ILE A 250 11.54 0.95 3.04
N LEU A 251 11.35 2.07 2.32
CA LEU A 251 10.86 3.31 2.91
C LEU A 251 9.42 3.19 3.40
N SER A 252 8.59 2.43 2.70
CA SER A 252 7.16 2.28 3.02
C SER A 252 6.88 1.39 4.22
N ASP A 253 7.86 0.63 4.70
CA ASP A 253 7.82 -0.04 5.99
C ASP A 253 8.48 0.80 7.08
N LEU A 254 9.60 1.48 6.76
CA LEU A 254 10.29 2.36 7.69
C LEU A 254 9.41 3.54 8.15
N GLY A 255 8.65 4.16 7.24
CA GLY A 255 7.76 5.27 7.58
C GLY A 255 6.74 4.91 8.66
N PRO A 256 5.88 3.89 8.43
CA PRO A 256 4.94 3.40 9.44
C PRO A 256 5.63 2.90 10.72
N ALA A 257 6.83 2.31 10.63
CA ALA A 257 7.60 1.93 11.82
C ALA A 257 7.95 3.17 12.66
N CYS A 258 8.36 4.28 12.05
CA CYS A 258 8.65 5.54 12.75
C CYS A 258 7.42 6.19 13.40
N THR A 259 6.22 5.93 12.88
CA THR A 259 4.97 6.46 13.43
C THR A 259 4.27 5.49 14.39
N GLY A 260 4.78 4.26 14.55
CA GLY A 260 4.13 3.20 15.34
C GLY A 260 2.86 2.64 14.68
N THR A 261 2.68 2.89 13.37
CA THR A 261 1.43 2.56 12.63
C THR A 261 1.59 1.41 11.64
N ILE A 262 2.67 0.61 11.72
CA ILE A 262 2.93 -0.46 10.76
C ILE A 262 1.78 -1.50 10.68
N GLY A 263 1.11 -1.79 11.78
CA GLY A 263 -0.02 -2.71 11.84
C GLY A 263 -1.34 -2.12 11.30
N ILE A 264 -1.39 -0.81 11.04
CA ILE A 264 -2.60 -0.10 10.59
C ILE A 264 -2.39 0.67 9.28
N ALA A 265 -1.20 0.59 8.68
CA ALA A 265 -0.89 1.29 7.45
C ALA A 265 -1.61 0.66 6.24
N PRO A 266 -2.23 1.47 5.37
CA PRO A 266 -2.83 0.99 4.13
C PRO A 266 -1.88 1.13 2.95
N SER A 267 -2.25 0.48 1.84
CA SER A 267 -1.54 0.53 0.56
C SER A 267 -2.53 0.57 -0.60
N GLY A 268 -2.27 1.41 -1.59
CA GLY A 268 -2.96 1.40 -2.87
C GLY A 268 -2.02 1.03 -4.00
N ASN A 269 -2.33 -0.05 -4.72
CA ASN A 269 -1.67 -0.41 -5.98
C ASN A 269 -2.54 0.16 -7.11
N ILE A 270 -2.09 1.23 -7.74
CA ILE A 270 -2.95 2.10 -8.53
C ILE A 270 -2.59 2.06 -10.01
N ASN A 271 -3.62 1.90 -10.86
CA ASN A 271 -3.60 2.27 -12.27
C ASN A 271 -4.28 3.64 -12.40
N PRO A 272 -3.54 4.75 -12.46
CA PRO A 272 -4.10 6.11 -12.41
C PRO A 272 -5.05 6.43 -13.57
N GLU A 273 -4.82 5.83 -14.73
CA GLU A 273 -5.67 6.00 -15.91
C GLU A 273 -6.99 5.22 -15.82
N LYS A 274 -7.16 4.38 -14.80
CA LYS A 274 -8.36 3.54 -14.57
C LYS A 274 -8.74 2.66 -15.77
N LYS A 275 -7.74 2.23 -16.53
CA LYS A 275 -7.91 1.26 -17.62
C LYS A 275 -8.11 -0.15 -17.08
N PHE A 276 -7.56 -0.40 -15.91
CA PHE A 276 -7.66 -1.62 -15.13
C PHE A 276 -8.03 -1.28 -13.69
N PRO A 277 -8.60 -2.22 -12.93
CA PRO A 277 -8.90 -1.98 -11.54
C PRO A 277 -7.63 -1.77 -10.71
N SER A 278 -7.67 -0.76 -9.84
CA SER A 278 -6.67 -0.56 -8.79
C SER A 278 -6.97 -1.45 -7.60
N LEU A 279 -5.95 -1.83 -6.83
CA LEU A 279 -6.07 -2.71 -5.68
C LEU A 279 -5.73 -1.95 -4.39
N PHE A 280 -6.56 -2.13 -3.36
CA PHE A 280 -6.39 -1.52 -2.04
C PHE A 280 -6.30 -2.61 -0.98
N GLU A 281 -5.25 -2.55 -0.17
CA GLU A 281 -4.88 -3.57 0.81
C GLU A 281 -4.23 -2.94 2.04
N PRO A 282 -4.22 -3.59 3.21
CA PRO A 282 -3.33 -3.20 4.30
C PRO A 282 -1.87 -3.55 3.95
N VAL A 283 -0.92 -2.86 4.61
CA VAL A 283 0.51 -3.18 4.45
C VAL A 283 0.88 -4.49 5.16
N HIS A 284 0.19 -4.82 6.27
CA HIS A 284 0.43 -6.06 7.00
C HIS A 284 0.10 -7.31 6.15
N GLY A 285 0.83 -8.40 6.40
CA GLY A 285 0.55 -9.70 5.79
C GLY A 285 -0.59 -10.47 6.47
N SER A 286 -0.63 -11.76 6.22
CA SER A 286 -1.66 -12.68 6.72
C SER A 286 -1.56 -13.02 8.22
N ALA A 287 -0.41 -12.77 8.86
CA ALA A 287 -0.13 -13.02 10.28
C ALA A 287 -0.71 -14.37 10.79
N PRO A 288 -0.20 -15.51 10.28
CA PRO A 288 -0.78 -16.82 10.58
C PRO A 288 -0.76 -17.18 12.06
N ASP A 289 0.18 -16.61 12.81
CA ASP A 289 0.35 -16.82 14.25
C ASP A 289 -0.83 -16.29 15.09
N ILE A 290 -1.53 -15.26 14.63
CA ILE A 290 -2.69 -14.69 15.30
C ILE A 290 -4.01 -14.95 14.57
N ALA A 291 -3.98 -15.57 13.40
CA ALA A 291 -5.17 -15.89 12.62
C ALA A 291 -6.18 -16.75 13.42
N GLY A 292 -7.45 -16.44 13.33
CA GLY A 292 -8.53 -17.12 14.05
C GLY A 292 -8.69 -16.73 15.52
N LYS A 293 -7.85 -15.81 16.03
CA LYS A 293 -7.93 -15.38 17.44
C LYS A 293 -8.81 -14.15 17.67
N GLY A 294 -9.27 -13.48 16.61
CA GLY A 294 -10.11 -12.28 16.68
C GLY A 294 -9.43 -11.08 17.34
N ILE A 295 -8.09 -11.01 17.29
CA ILE A 295 -7.30 -9.93 17.92
C ILE A 295 -6.59 -9.03 16.91
N ALA A 296 -6.69 -9.33 15.63
CA ALA A 296 -6.09 -8.54 14.55
C ALA A 296 -6.68 -7.12 14.51
N ASN A 297 -5.84 -6.14 14.22
CA ASN A 297 -6.26 -4.75 14.07
C ASN A 297 -6.93 -4.53 12.70
N PRO A 298 -8.21 -4.12 12.61
CA PRO A 298 -8.88 -3.95 11.33
C PRO A 298 -8.60 -2.60 10.67
N ILE A 299 -7.93 -1.68 11.34
CA ILE A 299 -7.77 -0.29 10.88
C ILE A 299 -7.01 -0.20 9.56
N GLY A 300 -5.98 -1.05 9.34
CA GLY A 300 -5.26 -1.08 8.06
C GLY A 300 -6.18 -1.37 6.88
N GLN A 301 -7.06 -2.36 7.03
CA GLN A 301 -8.06 -2.70 6.00
C GLN A 301 -9.12 -1.61 5.85
N ILE A 302 -9.60 -1.02 6.95
CA ILE A 302 -10.57 0.09 6.92
C ILE A 302 -9.98 1.31 6.21
N TRP A 303 -8.73 1.67 6.53
CA TRP A 303 -8.06 2.78 5.88
C TRP A 303 -7.75 2.52 4.40
N ALA A 304 -7.43 1.28 4.02
CA ALA A 304 -7.34 0.89 2.62
C ALA A 304 -8.69 1.10 1.89
N GLY A 305 -9.82 0.85 2.55
CA GLY A 305 -11.16 1.17 2.06
C GLY A 305 -11.37 2.68 1.87
N ALA A 306 -10.85 3.52 2.77
CA ALA A 306 -10.88 4.98 2.60
C ALA A 306 -10.09 5.42 1.37
N MET A 307 -8.87 4.87 1.17
CA MET A 307 -8.08 5.14 -0.04
C MET A 307 -8.79 4.71 -1.32
N MET A 308 -9.48 3.58 -1.29
CA MET A 308 -10.31 3.13 -2.41
C MET A 308 -11.40 4.15 -2.76
N LEU A 309 -12.12 4.67 -1.76
CA LEU A 309 -13.15 5.69 -1.98
C LEU A 309 -12.58 6.99 -2.54
N GLU A 310 -11.42 7.44 -2.06
CA GLU A 310 -10.74 8.62 -2.61
C GLU A 310 -10.36 8.40 -4.08
N HIS A 311 -9.80 7.23 -4.41
CA HIS A 311 -9.48 6.85 -5.79
C HIS A 311 -10.73 6.84 -6.69
N LEU A 312 -11.87 6.39 -6.18
CA LEU A 312 -13.14 6.39 -6.89
C LEU A 312 -13.76 7.81 -7.01
N GLY A 313 -13.18 8.82 -6.37
CA GLY A 313 -13.60 10.23 -6.46
C GLY A 313 -14.45 10.71 -5.28
N HIS A 314 -14.53 9.95 -4.19
CA HIS A 314 -15.31 10.25 -3.00
C HIS A 314 -14.43 10.70 -1.83
N LYS A 315 -13.64 11.77 -2.05
CA LYS A 315 -12.69 12.28 -1.06
C LYS A 315 -13.34 12.60 0.30
N GLN A 316 -14.52 13.22 0.32
CA GLN A 316 -15.22 13.54 1.56
C GLN A 316 -15.55 12.28 2.40
N ALA A 317 -15.97 11.20 1.74
CA ALA A 317 -16.24 9.93 2.41
C ALA A 317 -14.94 9.30 2.95
N SER A 318 -13.86 9.36 2.16
CA SER A 318 -12.53 8.94 2.59
C SER A 318 -12.05 9.72 3.82
N ASP A 319 -12.10 11.04 3.78
CA ASP A 319 -11.69 11.91 4.91
C ASP A 319 -12.51 11.63 6.18
N ASN A 320 -13.80 11.33 6.04
CA ASN A 320 -14.65 10.99 7.19
C ASN A 320 -14.24 9.64 7.83
N ILE A 321 -13.89 8.63 7.03
CA ILE A 321 -13.37 7.36 7.58
C ILE A 321 -12.06 7.60 8.34
N VAL A 322 -11.13 8.38 7.75
CA VAL A 322 -9.85 8.69 8.41
C VAL A 322 -10.08 9.43 9.73
N SER A 323 -11.00 10.40 9.77
CA SER A 323 -11.35 11.11 10.99
C SER A 323 -11.98 10.19 12.04
N ALA A 324 -12.82 9.23 11.64
CA ALA A 324 -13.38 8.24 12.55
C ALA A 324 -12.29 7.30 13.13
N ILE A 325 -11.32 6.91 12.30
CA ILE A 325 -10.14 6.15 12.76
C ILE A 325 -9.37 6.96 13.82
N GLU A 326 -9.10 8.24 13.58
CA GLU A 326 -8.39 9.10 14.52
C GLU A 326 -9.14 9.22 15.85
N GLU A 327 -10.46 9.45 15.82
CA GLU A 327 -11.29 9.53 17.03
C GLU A 327 -11.26 8.23 17.84
N VAL A 328 -11.34 7.08 17.16
CA VAL A 328 -11.32 5.76 17.82
C VAL A 328 -9.96 5.49 18.45
N LEU A 329 -8.87 5.85 17.76
CA LEU A 329 -7.51 5.64 18.26
C LEU A 329 -7.16 6.52 19.48
N GLU A 330 -7.81 7.66 19.69
CA GLU A 330 -7.65 8.46 20.92
C GLU A 330 -8.12 7.70 22.17
N LYS A 331 -9.08 6.79 22.01
CA LYS A 331 -9.72 6.06 23.12
C LYS A 331 -9.05 4.69 23.30
N GLU A 332 -8.23 4.53 24.34
CA GLU A 332 -7.51 3.25 24.63
C GLU A 332 -8.44 2.02 24.64
N ALA A 333 -9.70 2.20 25.08
CA ALA A 333 -10.68 1.12 25.13
C ALA A 333 -10.98 0.46 23.76
N TYR A 334 -10.75 1.18 22.66
CA TYR A 334 -11.01 0.70 21.30
C TYR A 334 -9.75 0.28 20.55
N ARG A 335 -8.55 0.50 21.11
CA ARG A 335 -7.31 0.03 20.52
C ARG A 335 -7.15 -1.47 20.71
N THR A 336 -6.64 -2.12 19.72
CA THR A 336 -6.24 -3.54 19.78
C THR A 336 -4.92 -3.72 20.54
N GLY A 337 -4.55 -4.98 20.80
CA GLY A 337 -3.38 -5.30 21.62
C GLY A 337 -2.05 -4.81 21.06
N ASP A 338 -1.89 -4.74 19.74
CA ASP A 338 -0.72 -4.20 19.03
C ASP A 338 -0.49 -2.70 19.31
N LEU A 339 -1.57 -1.97 19.61
CA LEU A 339 -1.52 -0.54 20.00
C LEU A 339 -1.69 -0.33 21.51
N GLY A 340 -1.47 -1.37 22.32
CA GLY A 340 -1.51 -1.30 23.77
C GLY A 340 -2.90 -1.30 24.41
N GLY A 341 -3.96 -1.52 23.62
CA GLY A 341 -5.33 -1.61 24.08
C GLY A 341 -5.78 -3.03 24.39
N LYS A 342 -7.10 -3.21 24.58
CA LYS A 342 -7.74 -4.51 24.89
C LYS A 342 -8.90 -4.86 23.94
N ALA A 343 -9.17 -4.03 22.96
CA ALA A 343 -10.22 -4.30 21.98
C ALA A 343 -9.87 -5.53 21.14
N ASN A 344 -10.89 -6.24 20.70
CA ASN A 344 -10.76 -7.27 19.68
C ASN A 344 -11.07 -6.68 18.28
N THR A 345 -10.86 -7.47 17.23
CA THR A 345 -11.06 -7.06 15.83
C THR A 345 -12.46 -6.47 15.62
N VAL A 346 -13.51 -7.16 16.09
CA VAL A 346 -14.91 -6.76 15.91
C VAL A 346 -15.24 -5.48 16.69
N SER A 347 -14.81 -5.37 17.94
CA SER A 347 -15.12 -4.19 18.76
C SER A 347 -14.39 -2.94 18.23
N CYS A 348 -13.17 -3.08 17.74
CA CYS A 348 -12.43 -1.98 17.10
C CYS A 348 -13.12 -1.54 15.80
N GLY A 349 -13.44 -2.47 14.90
CA GLY A 349 -14.13 -2.15 13.65
C GLY A 349 -15.50 -1.54 13.83
N SER A 350 -16.28 -2.05 14.80
CA SER A 350 -17.58 -1.47 15.14
C SER A 350 -17.46 -0.06 15.69
N ALA A 351 -16.44 0.21 16.55
CA ALA A 351 -16.22 1.56 17.06
C ALA A 351 -15.92 2.58 15.93
N VAL A 352 -15.19 2.16 14.88
CA VAL A 352 -14.96 3.03 13.71
C VAL A 352 -16.26 3.25 12.93
N ALA A 353 -17.09 2.20 12.74
CA ALA A 353 -18.38 2.34 12.09
C ALA A 353 -19.35 3.27 12.84
N ASP A 354 -19.34 3.21 14.18
CA ASP A 354 -20.18 4.04 15.06
C ASP A 354 -19.71 5.50 15.10
N ALA A 355 -18.45 5.78 14.78
CA ALA A 355 -17.88 7.13 14.76
C ALA A 355 -18.11 7.88 13.42
N ILE A 356 -18.65 7.21 12.40
CA ILE A 356 -19.03 7.78 11.09
C ILE A 356 -20.38 8.50 11.17
#